data_f8d76970e3930c96802e35133972fc29
#
_entry.id   f8d76970e3930c96802e35133972fc29
#
_cell.length_a   1.000
_cell.length_b   1.000
_cell.length_c   1.000
_cell.angle_alpha   90.00
_cell.angle_beta   90.00
_cell.angle_gamma   90.00
#
_symmetry.space_group_name_H-M   'P 1'
#
loop_
_entity.id
_entity.type
_entity.pdbx_description
1 polymer ?
#
loop_
_entity_poly.entity_id
_entity_poly.type
_entity_poly.pdbx_seq_one_letter_code
_entity_poly.pdbx_strand_id
1 'polypeptide(L)'
;MNSDVMPVGNLTRDQVRTVMTACAAAPPARNARPWQLVCTPTALELRAVLPLAEKSADVPAPDRRELLLSCGAALLNVRATIKVLGAHPAVRLMPDENQPDLLAVVQPQAGFAATPVDVALAEAIAQRRTARPPAGGIPVPMINRLRQAARVEQTWLAILAPDQLQDVLLRTPDGDARGHGGPAADVGAANAQESVDRSNVVVAVVGSFHDSPLAWLQSGQGMQRVLLTADAAGLTTSLLPHMVRATPTRGLVRTMIGGGVWPQAVLRLESPAQPSAVRPTSAAVAREEMHRSVR
;
A
#
# COMPACT_ATOMS: atom_id res chain seq x y z
N MET A 1 -12.92 -24.38 1.29
CA MET A 1 -12.65 -24.87 2.67
C MET A 1 -13.42 -23.94 3.61
N ASN A 2 -14.59 -24.41 4.08
CA ASN A 2 -15.36 -23.73 5.12
C ASN A 2 -14.69 -24.01 6.47
N SER A 3 -13.66 -23.25 6.80
CA SER A 3 -13.20 -23.17 8.19
C SER A 3 -14.36 -22.56 8.98
N ASP A 4 -14.75 -23.23 10.03
CA ASP A 4 -15.89 -22.84 10.87
C ASP A 4 -15.56 -21.51 11.55
N VAL A 5 -15.97 -20.41 10.91
CA VAL A 5 -15.72 -19.05 11.40
C VAL A 5 -16.52 -18.88 12.68
N MET A 6 -15.87 -18.65 13.81
CA MET A 6 -16.49 -18.44 15.11
C MET A 6 -16.57 -16.93 15.44
N PRO A 7 -17.50 -16.52 16.30
CA PRO A 7 -17.46 -15.18 16.91
C PRO A 7 -16.14 -14.95 17.66
N VAL A 8 -15.64 -13.71 17.68
CA VAL A 8 -14.39 -13.35 18.35
C VAL A 8 -14.62 -12.11 19.22
N GLY A 9 -14.51 -12.25 20.53
CA GLY A 9 -14.82 -11.16 21.45
C GLY A 9 -16.26 -10.64 21.23
N ASN A 10 -16.38 -9.37 20.93
CA ASN A 10 -17.66 -8.72 20.62
C ASN A 10 -18.04 -8.73 19.13
N LEU A 11 -17.24 -9.35 18.25
CA LEU A 11 -17.56 -9.46 16.84
C LEU A 11 -18.41 -10.69 16.57
N THR A 12 -19.49 -10.50 15.82
CA THR A 12 -20.32 -11.59 15.32
C THR A 12 -19.58 -12.42 14.26
N ARG A 13 -20.08 -13.62 13.96
CA ARG A 13 -19.53 -14.49 12.92
C ARG A 13 -19.41 -13.79 11.56
N ASP A 14 -20.39 -13.00 11.15
CA ASP A 14 -20.38 -12.30 9.88
C ASP A 14 -19.41 -11.12 9.86
N GLN A 15 -19.27 -10.44 11.00
CA GLN A 15 -18.24 -9.41 11.17
C GLN A 15 -16.82 -10.01 11.09
N VAL A 16 -16.59 -11.18 11.69
CA VAL A 16 -15.31 -11.90 11.56
C VAL A 16 -15.03 -12.28 10.11
N ARG A 17 -16.03 -12.76 9.35
CA ARG A 17 -15.86 -13.01 7.90
C ARG A 17 -15.47 -11.76 7.13
N THR A 18 -16.07 -10.61 7.44
CA THR A 18 -15.71 -9.31 6.84
C THR A 18 -14.25 -8.97 7.14
N VAL A 19 -13.79 -9.16 8.38
CA VAL A 19 -12.39 -8.93 8.77
C VAL A 19 -11.44 -9.89 8.03
N MET A 20 -11.79 -11.17 7.89
CA MET A 20 -10.98 -12.14 7.15
C MET A 20 -10.87 -11.78 5.66
N THR A 21 -11.98 -11.32 5.06
CA THR A 21 -11.99 -10.86 3.66
C THR A 21 -11.08 -9.63 3.48
N ALA A 22 -11.15 -8.67 4.38
CA ALA A 22 -10.29 -7.48 4.37
C ALA A 22 -8.80 -7.84 4.57
N CYS A 23 -8.51 -8.77 5.48
CA CYS A 23 -7.16 -9.31 5.67
C CYS A 23 -6.62 -9.91 4.37
N ALA A 24 -7.44 -10.69 3.67
CA ALA A 24 -7.06 -11.33 2.40
C ALA A 24 -6.89 -10.34 1.22
N ALA A 25 -7.43 -9.13 1.33
CA ALA A 25 -7.30 -8.08 0.32
C ALA A 25 -5.98 -7.29 0.40
N ALA A 26 -5.13 -7.55 1.40
CA ALA A 26 -3.84 -6.89 1.50
C ALA A 26 -2.88 -7.30 0.35
N PRO A 27 -1.94 -6.41 -0.04
CA PRO A 27 -0.98 -6.72 -1.10
C PRO A 27 -0.14 -7.97 -0.76
N PRO A 28 -0.13 -8.99 -1.62
CA PRO A 28 0.66 -10.19 -1.40
C PRO A 28 2.14 -9.92 -1.62
N ALA A 29 3.01 -10.68 -0.95
CA ALA A 29 4.42 -10.76 -1.30
C ALA A 29 4.61 -11.86 -2.34
N ARG A 30 5.28 -11.56 -3.47
CA ARG A 30 5.60 -12.56 -4.53
C ARG A 30 4.41 -13.43 -4.95
N ASN A 31 3.23 -12.85 -5.11
CA ASN A 31 1.98 -13.57 -5.42
C ASN A 31 1.54 -14.61 -4.36
N ALA A 32 2.16 -14.64 -3.19
CA ALA A 32 1.76 -15.46 -2.07
C ALA A 32 1.24 -14.59 -0.92
N ARG A 33 0.30 -15.13 -0.15
CA ARG A 33 -0.16 -14.53 1.10
C ARG A 33 0.63 -15.17 2.24
N PRO A 34 1.70 -14.53 2.74
CA PRO A 34 2.58 -15.12 3.74
C PRO A 34 1.99 -15.03 5.16
N TRP A 35 0.67 -14.94 5.28
CA TRP A 35 -0.03 -14.84 6.56
C TRP A 35 -1.24 -15.75 6.63
N GLN A 36 -1.59 -16.10 7.85
CA GLN A 36 -2.84 -16.72 8.24
C GLN A 36 -3.47 -15.92 9.37
N LEU A 37 -4.79 -15.69 9.31
CA LEU A 37 -5.55 -15.12 10.40
C LEU A 37 -6.29 -16.25 11.12
N VAL A 38 -5.91 -16.52 12.37
CA VAL A 38 -6.48 -17.56 13.22
C VAL A 38 -7.45 -16.92 14.22
N CYS A 39 -8.65 -17.48 14.30
CA CYS A 39 -9.68 -17.02 15.24
C CYS A 39 -9.59 -17.82 16.54
N THR A 40 -9.50 -17.12 17.66
CA THR A 40 -9.72 -17.68 19.01
C THR A 40 -11.00 -17.07 19.60
N PRO A 41 -11.56 -17.56 20.70
CA PRO A 41 -12.76 -16.99 21.28
C PRO A 41 -12.67 -15.50 21.64
N THR A 42 -11.47 -14.99 21.93
CA THR A 42 -11.24 -13.63 22.42
C THR A 42 -10.38 -12.75 21.53
N ALA A 43 -9.69 -13.33 20.54
CA ALA A 43 -8.72 -12.61 19.73
C ALA A 43 -8.62 -13.17 18.30
N LEU A 44 -8.09 -12.34 17.41
CA LEU A 44 -7.60 -12.72 16.09
C LEU A 44 -6.07 -12.73 16.14
N GLU A 45 -5.46 -13.85 15.78
CA GLU A 45 -4.01 -14.02 15.71
C GLU A 45 -3.55 -13.95 14.27
N LEU A 46 -2.69 -12.99 13.96
CA LEU A 46 -2.00 -12.95 12.67
C LEU A 46 -0.70 -13.74 12.78
N ARG A 47 -0.62 -14.83 12.03
CA ARG A 47 0.55 -15.71 11.99
C ARG A 47 1.23 -15.68 10.63
N ALA A 48 2.56 -15.72 10.62
CA ALA A 48 3.32 -15.90 9.39
C ALA A 48 3.19 -17.35 8.91
N VAL A 49 2.83 -17.52 7.64
CA VAL A 49 2.92 -18.83 6.94
C VAL A 49 4.15 -18.78 6.05
N LEU A 50 5.29 -19.13 6.62
CA LEU A 50 6.53 -19.20 5.88
C LEU A 50 6.68 -20.60 5.28
N PRO A 51 7.17 -20.76 4.03
CA PRO A 51 7.63 -22.05 3.52
C PRO A 51 8.59 -22.73 4.50
N LEU A 52 8.58 -24.05 4.58
CA LEU A 52 9.43 -24.78 5.53
C LEU A 52 10.92 -24.43 5.43
N ALA A 53 11.40 -24.10 4.23
CA ALA A 53 12.74 -23.60 3.98
C ALA A 53 13.00 -22.20 4.58
N GLU A 54 11.97 -21.41 4.77
CA GLU A 54 12.05 -20.03 5.29
C GLU A 54 11.88 -19.96 6.82
N LYS A 55 11.59 -21.07 7.48
CA LYS A 55 11.66 -21.19 8.95
C LYS A 55 13.11 -21.32 9.44
N SER A 56 14.05 -21.62 8.52
CA SER A 56 15.47 -21.63 8.80
C SER A 56 16.02 -20.20 8.94
N ALA A 57 17.02 -20.03 9.81
CA ALA A 57 17.78 -18.79 9.93
C ALA A 57 18.49 -18.38 8.62
N ASP A 58 18.51 -19.28 7.62
CA ASP A 58 19.16 -19.13 6.33
C ASP A 58 18.36 -18.37 5.27
N VAL A 59 17.10 -17.94 5.58
CA VAL A 59 16.34 -17.09 4.65
C VAL A 59 17.00 -15.71 4.54
N PRO A 60 17.35 -15.27 3.32
CA PRO A 60 17.93 -13.95 3.13
C PRO A 60 17.08 -12.85 3.76
N ALA A 61 17.70 -11.96 4.52
CA ALA A 61 17.03 -10.87 5.22
C ALA A 61 16.09 -10.02 4.33
N PRO A 62 16.41 -9.74 3.04
CA PRO A 62 15.51 -9.05 2.12
C PRO A 62 14.17 -9.75 1.90
N ASP A 63 14.19 -11.07 1.79
CA ASP A 63 12.99 -11.88 1.55
C ASP A 63 12.09 -11.90 2.79
N ARG A 64 12.68 -12.11 3.96
CA ARG A 64 11.97 -12.07 5.24
C ARG A 64 11.35 -10.70 5.51
N ARG A 65 12.03 -9.61 5.15
CA ARG A 65 11.50 -8.25 5.26
C ARG A 65 10.27 -8.06 4.37
N GLU A 66 10.31 -8.48 3.12
CA GLU A 66 9.21 -8.37 2.17
C GLU A 66 7.95 -9.11 2.67
N LEU A 67 8.15 -10.33 3.23
CA LEU A 67 7.07 -11.10 3.83
C LEU A 67 6.44 -10.37 5.03
N LEU A 68 7.27 -9.83 5.94
CA LEU A 68 6.76 -9.12 7.11
C LEU A 68 6.08 -7.79 6.78
N LEU A 69 6.53 -7.09 5.74
CA LEU A 69 5.82 -5.92 5.19
C LEU A 69 4.41 -6.29 4.73
N SER A 70 4.26 -7.39 3.99
CA SER A 70 2.94 -7.86 3.55
C SER A 70 2.06 -8.30 4.72
N CYS A 71 2.62 -8.95 5.73
CA CYS A 71 1.88 -9.28 6.97
C CYS A 71 1.42 -8.02 7.70
N GLY A 72 2.26 -6.98 7.74
CA GLY A 72 1.90 -5.68 8.31
C GLY A 72 0.75 -5.00 7.55
N ALA A 73 0.75 -5.08 6.23
CA ALA A 73 -0.35 -4.58 5.40
C ALA A 73 -1.67 -5.32 5.72
N ALA A 74 -1.63 -6.64 5.87
CA ALA A 74 -2.79 -7.44 6.26
C ALA A 74 -3.29 -7.06 7.66
N LEU A 75 -2.39 -6.81 8.62
CA LEU A 75 -2.74 -6.36 9.97
C LEU A 75 -3.45 -5.01 9.95
N LEU A 76 -3.00 -4.06 9.12
CA LEU A 76 -3.70 -2.78 8.99
C LEU A 76 -5.12 -2.96 8.48
N ASN A 77 -5.33 -3.81 7.47
CA ASN A 77 -6.66 -4.09 6.95
C ASN A 77 -7.59 -4.68 8.04
N VAL A 78 -7.08 -5.61 8.85
CA VAL A 78 -7.81 -6.17 10.02
C VAL A 78 -8.21 -5.04 10.97
N ARG A 79 -7.27 -4.20 11.37
CA ARG A 79 -7.48 -3.09 12.32
C ARG A 79 -8.50 -2.06 11.79
N ALA A 80 -8.35 -1.64 10.54
CA ALA A 80 -9.25 -0.67 9.92
C ALA A 80 -10.68 -1.21 9.81
N THR A 81 -10.85 -2.48 9.48
CA THR A 81 -12.16 -3.13 9.37
C THR A 81 -12.81 -3.27 10.74
N ILE A 82 -12.09 -3.70 11.78
CA ILE A 82 -12.62 -3.81 13.14
C ILE A 82 -13.15 -2.46 13.64
N LYS A 83 -12.47 -1.36 13.33
CA LYS A 83 -12.90 -0.01 13.73
C LYS A 83 -14.26 0.38 13.13
N VAL A 84 -14.47 0.15 11.83
CA VAL A 84 -15.76 0.48 11.19
C VAL A 84 -16.90 -0.47 11.59
N LEU A 85 -16.57 -1.62 12.18
CA LEU A 85 -17.52 -2.53 12.81
C LEU A 85 -17.88 -2.12 14.25
N GLY A 86 -17.40 -0.97 14.73
CA GLY A 86 -17.73 -0.41 16.04
C GLY A 86 -16.90 -0.96 17.21
N ALA A 87 -15.76 -1.57 16.92
CA ALA A 87 -14.87 -2.11 17.93
C ALA A 87 -13.47 -1.47 17.88
N HIS A 88 -12.82 -1.34 19.04
CA HIS A 88 -11.43 -0.91 19.13
C HIS A 88 -10.50 -2.12 18.97
N PRO A 89 -9.58 -2.14 17.98
CA PRO A 89 -8.61 -3.22 17.81
C PRO A 89 -7.42 -3.02 18.78
N ALA A 90 -7.46 -3.59 19.95
CA ALA A 90 -6.29 -3.63 20.86
C ALA A 90 -5.26 -4.61 20.29
N VAL A 91 -4.07 -4.12 19.95
CA VAL A 91 -3.03 -4.90 19.26
C VAL A 91 -1.79 -5.08 20.10
N ARG A 92 -1.28 -6.31 20.17
CA ARG A 92 0.06 -6.62 20.65
C ARG A 92 0.85 -7.20 19.48
N LEU A 93 1.98 -6.54 19.14
CA LEU A 93 2.87 -6.99 18.06
C LEU A 93 3.94 -7.92 18.63
N MET A 94 4.21 -9.02 17.94
CA MET A 94 5.23 -10.03 18.30
C MET A 94 5.20 -10.36 19.80
N PRO A 95 4.04 -10.84 20.32
CA PRO A 95 3.79 -10.90 21.76
C PRO A 95 4.56 -12.00 22.49
N ASP A 96 5.16 -12.96 21.79
CA ASP A 96 5.85 -14.11 22.34
C ASP A 96 7.11 -14.44 21.50
N GLU A 97 8.27 -14.32 22.13
CA GLU A 97 9.56 -14.61 21.47
C GLU A 97 9.73 -16.11 21.15
N ASN A 98 9.03 -17.00 21.88
CA ASN A 98 9.05 -18.44 21.63
C ASN A 98 8.13 -18.85 20.47
N GLN A 99 7.29 -17.94 19.97
CA GLN A 99 6.40 -18.12 18.82
C GLN A 99 6.70 -17.08 17.72
N PRO A 100 7.81 -17.20 17.00
CA PRO A 100 8.26 -16.19 16.03
C PRO A 100 7.33 -16.07 14.80
N ASP A 101 6.43 -17.05 14.60
CA ASP A 101 5.36 -16.99 13.61
C ASP A 101 4.14 -16.19 14.08
N LEU A 102 3.95 -15.97 15.38
CA LEU A 102 2.88 -15.15 15.94
C LEU A 102 3.22 -13.66 15.85
N LEU A 103 2.80 -13.02 14.75
CA LEU A 103 3.16 -11.64 14.44
C LEU A 103 2.34 -10.61 15.20
N ALA A 104 1.05 -10.90 15.44
CA ALA A 104 0.18 -10.00 16.19
C ALA A 104 -1.01 -10.74 16.81
N VAL A 105 -1.45 -10.24 17.95
CA VAL A 105 -2.71 -10.59 18.60
C VAL A 105 -3.60 -9.35 18.60
N VAL A 106 -4.79 -9.45 18.02
CA VAL A 106 -5.78 -8.37 17.92
C VAL A 106 -7.00 -8.74 18.74
N GLN A 107 -7.28 -7.99 19.81
CA GLN A 107 -8.46 -8.17 20.67
C GLN A 107 -9.49 -7.09 20.35
N PRO A 108 -10.64 -7.43 19.75
CA PRO A 108 -11.72 -6.47 19.54
C PRO A 108 -12.35 -6.08 20.87
N GLN A 109 -12.40 -4.77 21.14
CA GLN A 109 -13.03 -4.20 22.32
C GLN A 109 -14.25 -3.37 21.91
N ALA A 110 -15.36 -3.49 22.60
CA ALA A 110 -16.59 -2.76 22.27
C ALA A 110 -16.45 -1.24 22.49
N GLY A 111 -17.33 -0.46 21.87
CA GLY A 111 -17.50 0.97 22.18
C GLY A 111 -16.59 1.91 21.40
N PHE A 112 -16.21 1.57 20.18
CA PHE A 112 -15.45 2.46 19.30
C PHE A 112 -16.35 3.17 18.28
N ALA A 113 -16.21 4.50 18.18
CA ALA A 113 -16.85 5.28 17.12
C ALA A 113 -15.86 5.50 15.97
N ALA A 114 -16.16 4.96 14.78
CA ALA A 114 -15.32 5.11 13.61
C ALA A 114 -15.26 6.58 13.16
N THR A 115 -14.06 7.05 12.85
CA THR A 115 -13.86 8.39 12.26
C THR A 115 -14.08 8.35 10.74
N PRO A 116 -14.29 9.51 10.09
CA PRO A 116 -14.34 9.58 8.62
C PRO A 116 -13.10 8.99 7.93
N VAL A 117 -11.94 9.09 8.57
CA VAL A 117 -10.70 8.47 8.07
C VAL A 117 -10.78 6.94 8.14
N ASP A 118 -11.29 6.37 9.23
CA ASP A 118 -11.44 4.93 9.37
C ASP A 118 -12.40 4.38 8.29
N VAL A 119 -13.50 5.11 8.03
CA VAL A 119 -14.47 4.75 6.97
C VAL A 119 -13.81 4.78 5.60
N ALA A 120 -13.09 5.86 5.26
CA ALA A 120 -12.43 5.98 3.96
C ALA A 120 -11.37 4.88 3.73
N LEU A 121 -10.63 4.47 4.77
CA LEU A 121 -9.69 3.35 4.68
C LEU A 121 -10.39 2.02 4.43
N ALA A 122 -11.50 1.76 5.12
CA ALA A 122 -12.27 0.52 4.94
C ALA A 122 -12.92 0.45 3.53
N GLU A 123 -13.41 1.56 3.01
CA GLU A 123 -13.93 1.66 1.65
C GLU A 123 -12.83 1.42 0.60
N ALA A 124 -11.62 1.95 0.81
CA ALA A 124 -10.47 1.70 -0.05
C ALA A 124 -10.07 0.21 -0.05
N ILE A 125 -10.08 -0.47 1.12
CA ILE A 125 -9.86 -1.93 1.21
C ILE A 125 -10.88 -2.70 0.36
N ALA A 126 -12.14 -2.28 0.37
CA ALA A 126 -13.21 -2.88 -0.43
C ALA A 126 -13.17 -2.47 -1.92
N GLN A 127 -12.14 -1.70 -2.35
CA GLN A 127 -11.98 -1.17 -3.70
C GLN A 127 -13.16 -0.31 -4.17
N ARG A 128 -13.85 0.32 -3.25
CA ARG A 128 -14.96 1.25 -3.55
C ARG A 128 -14.42 2.66 -3.74
N ARG A 129 -13.77 2.91 -4.87
CA ARG A 129 -13.25 4.23 -5.20
C ARG A 129 -14.41 5.21 -5.41
N THR A 130 -14.50 6.25 -4.59
CA THR A 130 -15.53 7.30 -4.71
C THR A 130 -14.93 8.67 -5.04
N ALA A 131 -13.64 8.87 -4.78
CA ALA A 131 -12.98 10.15 -4.98
C ALA A 131 -12.55 10.36 -6.44
N ARG A 132 -12.76 11.57 -6.92
CA ARG A 132 -12.20 12.02 -8.19
C ARG A 132 -10.73 12.41 -7.95
N PRO A 133 -9.78 11.96 -8.82
CA PRO A 133 -8.38 12.32 -8.68
C PRO A 133 -8.17 13.84 -8.80
N PRO A 134 -7.17 14.38 -8.12
CA PRO A 134 -6.81 15.80 -8.24
C PRO A 134 -6.34 16.09 -9.68
N ALA A 135 -6.74 17.23 -10.21
CA ALA A 135 -6.26 17.71 -11.50
C ALA A 135 -4.87 18.34 -11.34
N GLY A 136 -3.95 18.08 -12.27
CA GLY A 136 -2.68 18.81 -12.35
C GLY A 136 -1.62 18.43 -11.32
N GLY A 137 -1.45 17.12 -11.03
CA GLY A 137 -0.41 16.63 -10.13
C GLY A 137 -0.90 16.39 -8.69
N ILE A 138 0.01 15.91 -7.83
CA ILE A 138 -0.30 15.61 -6.43
C ILE A 138 -0.02 16.85 -5.58
N PRO A 139 -1.05 17.51 -5.02
CA PRO A 139 -0.87 18.76 -4.31
C PRO A 139 -0.18 18.57 -2.95
N VAL A 140 0.54 19.58 -2.48
CA VAL A 140 1.27 19.59 -1.19
C VAL A 140 0.38 19.15 0.00
N PRO A 141 -0.88 19.60 0.13
CA PRO A 141 -1.76 19.11 1.19
C PRO A 141 -1.96 17.59 1.17
N MET A 142 -2.01 16.97 -0.03
CA MET A 142 -2.11 15.52 -0.16
C MET A 142 -0.83 14.82 0.30
N ILE A 143 0.34 15.34 -0.09
CA ILE A 143 1.63 14.84 0.40
C ILE A 143 1.69 14.87 1.93
N ASN A 144 1.23 15.96 2.54
CA ASN A 144 1.19 16.06 4.00
C ASN A 144 0.22 15.07 4.65
N ARG A 145 -0.92 14.80 4.01
CA ARG A 145 -1.86 13.75 4.44
C ARG A 145 -1.22 12.37 4.39
N LEU A 146 -0.48 12.05 3.32
CA LEU A 146 0.25 10.78 3.19
C LEU A 146 1.36 10.65 4.23
N ARG A 147 2.10 11.74 4.51
CA ARG A 147 3.08 11.77 5.61
C ARG A 147 2.43 11.52 6.97
N GLN A 148 1.28 12.11 7.22
CA GLN A 148 0.52 11.89 8.45
C GLN A 148 0.03 10.44 8.54
N ALA A 149 -0.42 9.84 7.43
CA ALA A 149 -0.81 8.44 7.38
C ALA A 149 0.34 7.50 7.79
N ALA A 150 1.55 7.75 7.30
CA ALA A 150 2.74 7.00 7.70
C ALA A 150 3.04 7.16 9.21
N ARG A 151 3.03 8.40 9.71
CA ARG A 151 3.35 8.73 11.12
C ARG A 151 2.41 8.06 12.12
N VAL A 152 1.13 7.91 11.80
CA VAL A 152 0.15 7.20 12.66
C VAL A 152 0.58 5.76 12.93
N GLU A 153 1.31 5.14 12.00
CA GLU A 153 1.87 3.79 12.14
C GLU A 153 3.36 3.81 12.55
N GLN A 154 3.84 4.92 13.13
CA GLN A 154 5.22 5.09 13.60
C GLN A 154 6.27 4.86 12.50
N THR A 155 5.93 5.21 11.27
CA THR A 155 6.81 5.13 10.10
C THR A 155 7.02 6.50 9.49
N TRP A 156 7.99 6.62 8.61
CA TRP A 156 8.38 7.85 7.95
C TRP A 156 8.07 7.79 6.47
N LEU A 157 7.56 8.89 5.89
CA LEU A 157 7.38 9.02 4.44
C LEU A 157 8.26 10.14 3.91
N ALA A 158 9.30 9.77 3.18
CA ALA A 158 10.14 10.68 2.41
C ALA A 158 9.67 10.73 0.95
N ILE A 159 9.81 11.88 0.31
CA ILE A 159 9.55 12.05 -1.12
C ILE A 159 10.91 12.19 -1.80
N LEU A 160 11.15 11.42 -2.84
CA LEU A 160 12.33 11.55 -3.68
C LEU A 160 12.16 12.73 -4.64
N ALA A 161 13.21 13.53 -4.77
CA ALA A 161 13.26 14.58 -5.79
C ALA A 161 13.39 13.95 -7.20
N PRO A 162 12.91 14.61 -8.26
CA PRO A 162 12.91 14.06 -9.62
C PRO A 162 14.30 13.68 -10.14
N ASP A 163 15.34 14.44 -9.79
CA ASP A 163 16.74 14.17 -10.10
C ASP A 163 17.26 12.92 -9.39
N GLN A 164 16.95 12.76 -8.11
CA GLN A 164 17.28 11.56 -7.32
C GLN A 164 16.62 10.29 -7.90
N LEU A 165 15.38 10.41 -8.38
CA LEU A 165 14.69 9.31 -9.03
C LEU A 165 15.40 8.84 -10.30
N GLN A 166 15.87 9.79 -11.13
CA GLN A 166 16.58 9.48 -12.36
C GLN A 166 17.88 8.71 -12.08
N ASP A 167 18.63 9.09 -11.05
CA ASP A 167 19.84 8.40 -10.60
C ASP A 167 19.58 6.94 -10.19
N VAL A 168 18.47 6.68 -9.50
CA VAL A 168 18.10 5.30 -9.11
C VAL A 168 17.70 4.46 -10.31
N LEU A 169 16.86 5.00 -11.20
CA LEU A 169 16.40 4.29 -12.40
C LEU A 169 17.56 3.95 -13.34
N LEU A 170 18.55 4.84 -13.50
CA LEU A 170 19.74 4.60 -14.33
C LEU A 170 20.68 3.55 -13.74
N ARG A 171 20.68 3.36 -12.41
CA ARG A 171 21.55 2.41 -11.70
C ARG A 171 20.89 1.07 -11.42
N THR A 172 19.59 0.94 -11.70
CA THR A 172 18.87 -0.32 -11.53
C THR A 172 18.92 -1.08 -12.86
N PRO A 173 19.53 -2.28 -12.92
CA PRO A 173 19.54 -3.08 -14.15
C PRO A 173 18.09 -3.42 -14.57
N ASP A 174 17.79 -3.27 -15.84
CA ASP A 174 16.48 -3.51 -16.48
C ASP A 174 15.92 -4.96 -16.32
N GLY A 175 16.57 -5.80 -15.51
CA GLY A 175 16.24 -7.22 -15.36
C GLY A 175 15.00 -7.57 -14.55
N ASP A 176 14.49 -6.69 -13.70
CA ASP A 176 13.45 -7.04 -12.71
C ASP A 176 12.10 -6.29 -12.89
N ALA A 177 11.91 -5.60 -14.02
CA ALA A 177 10.63 -4.94 -14.32
C ALA A 177 9.49 -5.93 -14.68
N ARG A 178 9.78 -7.24 -14.71
CA ARG A 178 8.77 -8.29 -14.92
C ARG A 178 8.39 -8.91 -13.59
N GLY A 179 7.42 -8.37 -12.94
CA GLY A 179 6.85 -9.12 -11.85
C GLY A 179 5.94 -8.34 -10.95
N HIS A 180 4.72 -8.79 -11.00
CA HIS A 180 3.66 -8.95 -10.01
C HIS A 180 2.53 -7.92 -10.18
N GLY A 181 1.64 -8.19 -11.07
CA GLY A 181 0.49 -9.09 -11.04
C GLY A 181 -0.77 -8.32 -10.68
N GLY A 182 -1.19 -7.33 -11.53
CA GLY A 182 -2.61 -7.09 -11.80
C GLY A 182 -2.90 -7.75 -13.16
N PRO A 183 -4.16 -7.95 -13.59
CA PRO A 183 -4.47 -8.58 -14.86
C PRO A 183 -3.71 -7.84 -15.96
N ALA A 184 -2.93 -8.60 -16.73
CA ALA A 184 -2.06 -8.11 -17.78
C ALA A 184 -2.85 -7.24 -18.77
N ALA A 185 -2.72 -5.94 -18.64
CA ALA A 185 -2.82 -5.08 -19.79
C ALA A 185 -1.47 -5.20 -20.48
N ASP A 186 -1.51 -5.83 -21.62
CA ASP A 186 -0.43 -5.99 -22.60
C ASP A 186 0.05 -4.57 -23.00
N VAL A 187 1.01 -4.02 -22.28
CA VAL A 187 1.68 -2.79 -22.69
C VAL A 187 2.91 -3.25 -23.45
N GLY A 188 2.65 -3.51 -24.72
CA GLY A 188 3.69 -3.72 -25.72
C GLY A 188 4.77 -2.66 -25.58
N ALA A 189 6.01 -3.10 -25.80
CA ALA A 189 7.19 -2.26 -25.97
C ALA A 189 6.95 -1.23 -27.09
N ALA A 190 6.28 -0.14 -26.75
CA ALA A 190 6.06 1.03 -27.60
C ALA A 190 6.75 2.22 -26.94
N ASN A 191 7.87 2.57 -27.52
CA ASN A 191 8.52 3.87 -27.49
C ASN A 191 8.71 4.55 -26.13
N ALA A 192 9.93 4.44 -25.61
CA ALA A 192 10.52 5.25 -24.54
C ALA A 192 10.63 6.75 -24.90
N GLN A 193 9.63 7.35 -25.52
CA GLN A 193 9.66 8.74 -25.97
C GLN A 193 8.36 9.51 -25.79
N GLU A 194 7.37 8.95 -25.09
CA GLU A 194 6.31 9.80 -24.57
C GLU A 194 6.87 10.52 -23.35
N SER A 195 6.94 11.84 -23.44
CA SER A 195 7.20 12.74 -22.33
C SER A 195 6.12 12.53 -21.29
N VAL A 196 6.32 11.56 -20.37
CA VAL A 196 5.49 11.42 -19.18
C VAL A 196 5.53 12.78 -18.49
N ASP A 197 4.39 13.44 -18.43
CA ASP A 197 4.23 14.70 -17.73
C ASP A 197 4.64 14.47 -16.26
N ARG A 198 5.91 14.77 -15.96
CA ARG A 198 6.59 14.47 -14.70
C ARG A 198 5.96 15.18 -13.49
N SER A 199 5.04 16.12 -13.75
CA SER A 199 4.29 16.82 -12.70
C SER A 199 3.27 15.94 -11.99
N ASN A 200 2.87 14.82 -12.60
CA ASN A 200 1.78 13.95 -12.10
C ASN A 200 2.28 12.73 -11.32
N VAL A 201 3.59 12.51 -11.23
CA VAL A 201 4.20 11.34 -10.59
C VAL A 201 5.04 11.76 -9.39
N VAL A 202 4.83 11.09 -8.27
CA VAL A 202 5.64 11.25 -7.06
C VAL A 202 6.15 9.87 -6.63
N VAL A 203 7.44 9.78 -6.31
CA VAL A 203 8.02 8.59 -5.69
C VAL A 203 8.25 8.86 -4.21
N ALA A 204 7.68 7.99 -3.39
CA ALA A 204 7.73 8.08 -1.95
C ALA A 204 8.40 6.85 -1.34
N VAL A 205 9.18 7.05 -0.30
CA VAL A 205 9.87 6.00 0.44
C VAL A 205 9.27 5.90 1.84
N VAL A 206 8.74 4.73 2.17
CA VAL A 206 8.36 4.40 3.54
C VAL A 206 9.59 3.88 4.27
N GLY A 207 9.91 4.49 5.40
CA GLY A 207 11.09 4.16 6.19
C GLY A 207 10.79 4.00 7.67
N SER A 208 11.73 3.37 8.38
CA SER A 208 11.71 3.17 9.83
C SER A 208 13.07 3.52 10.44
N PHE A 209 13.09 3.87 11.72
CA PHE A 209 14.34 4.15 12.45
C PHE A 209 15.17 2.89 12.67
N HIS A 210 14.53 1.73 12.79
CA HIS A 210 15.19 0.44 13.02
C HIS A 210 15.01 -0.48 11.81
N ASP A 211 15.97 -1.37 11.60
CA ASP A 211 15.90 -2.43 10.59
C ASP A 211 15.77 -3.79 11.30
N SER A 212 14.59 -4.04 11.84
CA SER A 212 14.26 -5.23 12.64
C SER A 212 12.92 -5.82 12.20
N PRO A 213 12.64 -7.09 12.55
CA PRO A 213 11.36 -7.73 12.23
C PRO A 213 10.14 -6.94 12.70
N LEU A 214 10.18 -6.36 13.90
CA LEU A 214 9.12 -5.50 14.42
C LEU A 214 8.96 -4.24 13.56
N ALA A 215 10.06 -3.57 13.20
CA ALA A 215 10.04 -2.38 12.37
C ALA A 215 9.53 -2.68 10.94
N TRP A 216 9.83 -3.87 10.41
CA TRP A 216 9.30 -4.31 9.11
C TRP A 216 7.79 -4.52 9.15
N LEU A 217 7.28 -5.18 10.21
CA LEU A 217 5.84 -5.38 10.42
C LEU A 217 5.11 -4.02 10.58
N GLN A 218 5.67 -3.09 11.37
CA GLN A 218 5.15 -1.73 11.51
C GLN A 218 5.18 -0.96 10.19
N SER A 219 6.28 -1.06 9.44
CA SER A 219 6.41 -0.41 8.13
C SER A 219 5.41 -0.94 7.10
N GLY A 220 5.04 -2.22 7.19
CA GLY A 220 3.97 -2.79 6.40
C GLY A 220 2.62 -2.16 6.69
N GLN A 221 2.31 -1.87 7.96
CA GLN A 221 1.11 -1.14 8.34
C GLN A 221 1.14 0.30 7.81
N GLY A 222 2.29 1.01 7.97
CA GLY A 222 2.46 2.37 7.45
C GLY A 222 2.33 2.44 5.93
N MET A 223 2.99 1.54 5.22
CA MET A 223 2.88 1.39 3.77
C MET A 223 1.42 1.21 3.34
N GLN A 224 0.71 0.27 3.94
CA GLN A 224 -0.69 -0.01 3.59
C GLN A 224 -1.60 1.18 3.89
N ARG A 225 -1.40 1.87 5.01
CA ARG A 225 -2.17 3.08 5.32
C ARG A 225 -1.93 4.19 4.30
N VAL A 226 -0.70 4.38 3.84
CA VAL A 226 -0.36 5.33 2.77
C VAL A 226 -1.05 4.94 1.47
N LEU A 227 -0.98 3.66 1.06
CA LEU A 227 -1.64 3.16 -0.14
C LEU A 227 -3.16 3.40 -0.10
N LEU A 228 -3.83 3.01 0.98
CA LEU A 228 -5.28 3.19 1.14
C LEU A 228 -5.67 4.67 1.21
N THR A 229 -4.84 5.53 1.83
CA THR A 229 -5.09 6.97 1.87
C THR A 229 -4.96 7.61 0.48
N ALA A 230 -3.99 7.17 -0.30
CA ALA A 230 -3.82 7.60 -1.68
C ALA A 230 -4.98 7.11 -2.57
N ASP A 231 -5.36 5.85 -2.43
CA ASP A 231 -6.46 5.24 -3.18
C ASP A 231 -7.81 5.91 -2.86
N ALA A 232 -8.09 6.19 -1.58
CA ALA A 232 -9.26 6.94 -1.15
C ALA A 232 -9.30 8.37 -1.74
N ALA A 233 -8.15 8.94 -2.10
CA ALA A 233 -8.04 10.23 -2.79
C ALA A 233 -8.06 10.12 -4.32
N GLY A 234 -8.25 8.93 -4.88
CA GLY A 234 -8.28 8.68 -6.32
C GLY A 234 -6.91 8.63 -7.00
N LEU A 235 -5.81 8.58 -6.24
CA LEU A 235 -4.48 8.39 -6.81
C LEU A 235 -4.28 6.94 -7.23
N THR A 236 -3.50 6.72 -8.29
CA THR A 236 -3.01 5.39 -8.65
C THR A 236 -1.70 5.13 -7.91
N THR A 237 -1.57 3.93 -7.35
CA THR A 237 -0.39 3.56 -6.56
C THR A 237 0.23 2.28 -7.09
N SER A 238 1.56 2.20 -7.08
CA SER A 238 2.31 0.97 -7.35
C SER A 238 3.50 0.83 -6.43
N LEU A 239 3.82 -0.41 -6.07
CA LEU A 239 5.00 -0.76 -5.30
C LEU A 239 6.19 -0.92 -6.24
N LEU A 240 7.38 -0.47 -5.81
CA LEU A 240 8.65 -0.63 -6.50
C LEU A 240 9.61 -1.50 -5.63
N PRO A 241 9.36 -2.82 -5.50
CA PRO A 241 10.11 -3.67 -4.58
C PRO A 241 11.60 -3.76 -4.91
N HIS A 242 11.95 -3.73 -6.20
CA HIS A 242 13.33 -3.80 -6.69
C HIS A 242 14.24 -2.71 -6.11
N MET A 243 13.69 -1.52 -5.79
CA MET A 243 14.44 -0.40 -5.25
C MET A 243 14.97 -0.62 -3.82
N VAL A 244 14.39 -1.55 -3.07
CA VAL A 244 14.78 -1.84 -1.68
C VAL A 244 15.18 -3.30 -1.45
N ARG A 245 15.06 -4.16 -2.46
CA ARG A 245 15.36 -5.58 -2.33
C ARG A 245 16.86 -5.85 -2.28
N ALA A 246 17.61 -5.33 -3.24
CA ALA A 246 19.06 -5.47 -3.27
C ALA A 246 19.73 -4.48 -2.30
N THR A 247 20.69 -4.97 -1.52
CA THR A 247 21.41 -4.16 -0.53
C THR A 247 22.06 -2.91 -1.12
N PRO A 248 22.74 -2.95 -2.29
CA PRO A 248 23.34 -1.75 -2.88
C PRO A 248 22.30 -0.69 -3.23
N THR A 249 21.21 -1.07 -3.89
CA THR A 249 20.14 -0.14 -4.28
C THR A 249 19.43 0.45 -3.07
N ARG A 250 19.17 -0.37 -2.05
CA ARG A 250 18.60 0.08 -0.78
C ARG A 250 19.49 1.08 -0.06
N GLY A 251 20.82 0.87 -0.11
CA GLY A 251 21.82 1.81 0.43
C GLY A 251 21.77 3.16 -0.28
N LEU A 252 21.66 3.18 -1.60
CA LEU A 252 21.48 4.40 -2.38
C LEU A 252 20.21 5.15 -1.99
N VAL A 253 19.06 4.46 -1.95
CA VAL A 253 17.79 5.06 -1.52
C VAL A 253 17.92 5.64 -0.11
N ARG A 254 18.59 4.94 0.81
CA ARG A 254 18.84 5.45 2.17
C ARG A 254 19.62 6.76 2.17
N THR A 255 20.67 6.85 1.37
CA THR A 255 21.47 8.07 1.23
C THR A 255 20.62 9.23 0.69
N MET A 256 19.79 8.97 -0.34
CA MET A 256 18.93 9.97 -0.95
C MET A 256 17.90 10.57 0.02
N ILE A 257 17.38 9.77 0.96
CA ILE A 257 16.43 10.25 1.98
C ILE A 257 17.12 10.80 3.24
N GLY A 258 18.42 11.07 3.18
CA GLY A 258 19.18 11.71 4.27
C GLY A 258 19.80 10.75 5.28
N GLY A 259 19.80 9.42 5.06
CA GLY A 259 20.54 8.42 5.86
C GLY A 259 19.96 8.09 7.23
N GLY A 260 19.06 8.91 7.77
CA GLY A 260 18.54 8.78 9.14
C GLY A 260 17.53 7.66 9.37
N VAL A 261 16.94 7.14 8.30
CA VAL A 261 15.94 6.06 8.35
C VAL A 261 16.30 4.94 7.38
N TRP A 262 15.82 3.73 7.68
CA TRP A 262 15.98 2.57 6.82
C TRP A 262 14.82 2.50 5.81
N PRO A 263 15.08 2.51 4.47
CA PRO A 263 14.04 2.34 3.48
C PRO A 263 13.44 0.94 3.58
N GLN A 264 12.12 0.87 3.71
CA GLN A 264 11.40 -0.40 3.83
C GLN A 264 10.56 -0.70 2.59
N ALA A 265 9.92 0.32 2.01
CA ALA A 265 9.17 0.20 0.76
C ALA A 265 9.31 1.47 -0.07
N VAL A 266 9.23 1.34 -1.39
CA VAL A 266 9.17 2.47 -2.33
C VAL A 266 7.86 2.39 -3.08
N LEU A 267 7.17 3.53 -3.16
CA LEU A 267 5.86 3.70 -3.75
C LEU A 267 5.96 4.70 -4.90
N ARG A 268 5.33 4.38 -6.02
CA ARG A 268 5.02 5.33 -7.08
C ARG A 268 3.56 5.74 -6.93
N LEU A 269 3.32 7.04 -6.87
CA LEU A 269 2.01 7.65 -6.72
C LEU A 269 1.76 8.50 -7.97
N GLU A 270 0.60 8.32 -8.59
CA GLU A 270 0.23 9.05 -9.80
C GLU A 270 -1.16 9.66 -9.65
N SER A 271 -1.27 10.90 -10.08
CA SER A 271 -2.58 11.47 -10.38
C SER A 271 -2.94 11.03 -11.81
N PRO A 272 -4.02 10.25 -12.02
CA PRO A 272 -4.41 9.87 -13.37
C PRO A 272 -4.68 11.13 -14.19
N ALA A 273 -4.10 11.18 -15.39
CA ALA A 273 -4.35 12.26 -16.33
C ALA A 273 -5.86 12.37 -16.56
N GLN A 274 -6.41 13.58 -16.44
CA GLN A 274 -7.77 13.81 -16.91
C GLN A 274 -7.81 13.48 -18.40
N PRO A 275 -8.83 12.75 -18.89
CA PRO A 275 -9.02 12.66 -20.33
C PRO A 275 -9.04 14.10 -20.85
N SER A 276 -8.07 14.45 -21.68
CA SER A 276 -8.05 15.77 -22.36
C SER A 276 -9.44 15.99 -22.90
N ALA A 277 -10.11 17.06 -22.45
CA ALA A 277 -11.30 17.52 -23.13
C ALA A 277 -10.90 17.66 -24.58
N VAL A 278 -11.44 16.77 -25.42
CA VAL A 278 -11.18 16.78 -26.86
C VAL A 278 -11.49 18.21 -27.28
N ARG A 279 -10.46 19.01 -27.55
CA ARG A 279 -10.67 20.31 -28.19
C ARG A 279 -11.48 20.01 -29.43
N PRO A 280 -12.66 20.61 -29.58
CA PRO A 280 -13.44 20.37 -30.78
C PRO A 280 -12.51 20.67 -31.96
N THR A 281 -12.28 19.68 -32.79
CA THR A 281 -11.46 19.82 -33.98
C THR A 281 -11.99 21.00 -34.75
N SER A 282 -11.10 21.80 -35.33
CA SER A 282 -11.39 22.98 -36.19
C SER A 282 -12.55 22.76 -37.16
N ALA A 283 -12.79 21.51 -37.59
CA ALA A 283 -13.93 21.11 -38.41
C ALA A 283 -15.30 21.16 -37.68
N ALA A 284 -15.37 21.06 -36.37
CA ALA A 284 -16.61 21.18 -35.63
C ALA A 284 -17.00 22.66 -35.43
N VAL A 285 -16.00 23.52 -35.18
CA VAL A 285 -16.22 24.98 -35.08
C VAL A 285 -16.66 25.57 -36.45
N ALA A 286 -16.07 25.11 -37.55
CA ALA A 286 -16.46 25.54 -38.91
C ALA A 286 -17.91 25.13 -39.29
N ARG A 287 -18.42 24.00 -38.75
CA ARG A 287 -19.81 23.58 -38.97
C ARG A 287 -20.82 24.42 -38.15
N GLU A 288 -20.48 24.85 -36.96
CA GLU A 288 -21.34 25.71 -36.14
C GLU A 288 -21.41 27.15 -36.72
N GLU A 289 -20.31 27.68 -37.23
CA GLU A 289 -20.31 29.00 -37.89
C GLU A 289 -21.07 28.97 -39.21
N MET A 290 -21.02 27.91 -39.98
CA MET A 290 -21.76 27.78 -41.24
C MET A 290 -23.28 27.65 -41.00
N HIS A 291 -23.73 27.11 -39.87
CA HIS A 291 -25.14 27.05 -39.49
C HIS A 291 -25.71 28.36 -38.92
N ARG A 292 -24.83 29.25 -38.45
CA ARG A 292 -25.25 30.62 -37.99
C ARG A 292 -25.35 31.64 -39.13
N SER A 293 -24.72 31.35 -40.27
CA SER A 293 -24.71 32.28 -41.44
C SER A 293 -25.90 32.09 -42.38
N VAL A 294 -26.78 31.09 -42.14
CA VAL A 294 -27.93 30.75 -43.00
C VAL A 294 -29.28 31.03 -42.29
N ARG A 295 -29.28 31.92 -41.27
CA ARG A 295 -30.54 32.45 -40.70
C ARG A 295 -30.59 33.95 -40.80
#